data_ef55189055cda2dce6b3824ccd06ebc1
#
_entry.id   ef55189055cda2dce6b3824ccd06ebc1
#
_cell.length_a   1.000
_cell.length_b   1.000
_cell.length_c   1.000
_cell.angle_alpha   90.00
_cell.angle_beta   90.00
_cell.angle_gamma   90.00
#
_symmetry.space_group_name_H-M   'P 1'
#
loop_
_entity.id
_entity.type
_entity.pdbx_description
1 polymer ?
#
loop_
_entity_poly.entity_id
_entity_poly.type
_entity_poly.pdbx_seq_one_letter_code
_entity_poly.pdbx_strand_id
1 'polypeptide(L)'
;MVIKINQFQRENTVGSGQVLAQFHQIGAQYSFEPQVISSYGKWGNHWIDKLTAFERKLLNDSQEHPNPYNQLIMDCLPYFIGISENAIQYFQESLYEKRYDFVDQGSITFHRYHDNLKQQVVWLSDLMYDHPVRDIAEYIRVKLLEAPNLDSILLFLQDYESVRPLSVFSWRLLYARLLYPIHFYDFFAKKN
;
A
#
# COMPACT_ATOMS: atom_id res chain seq x y z
N MET A 1 4.60 11.66 19.67
CA MET A 1 3.23 12.20 19.69
C MET A 1 2.26 11.06 19.45
N VAL A 2 1.19 10.95 20.22
CA VAL A 2 0.22 9.86 20.19
C VAL A 2 -1.13 10.45 19.83
N ILE A 3 -1.82 9.86 18.86
CA ILE A 3 -3.18 10.26 18.48
C ILE A 3 -4.15 9.29 19.15
N LYS A 4 -5.06 9.79 20.01
CA LYS A 4 -6.13 8.98 20.60
C LYS A 4 -7.31 8.93 19.64
N ILE A 5 -7.69 7.74 19.21
CA ILE A 5 -8.76 7.50 18.22
C ILE A 5 -10.12 7.26 18.90
N ASN A 6 -10.42 7.98 19.98
CA ASN A 6 -11.70 7.81 20.71
C ASN A 6 -12.97 8.13 19.90
N GLN A 7 -12.83 8.76 18.73
CA GLN A 7 -13.98 9.17 17.91
C GLN A 7 -14.49 8.07 16.96
N PHE A 8 -13.64 7.09 16.61
CA PHE A 8 -13.97 6.07 15.61
C PHE A 8 -14.57 4.77 16.20
N GLN A 9 -14.55 4.62 17.52
CA GLN A 9 -14.97 3.38 18.20
C GLN A 9 -16.39 3.37 18.76
N ARG A 10 -17.20 4.42 18.54
CA ARG A 10 -18.46 4.59 19.28
C ARG A 10 -19.62 3.68 18.87
N GLU A 11 -19.51 2.98 17.74
CA GLU A 11 -20.58 2.03 17.33
C GLU A 11 -19.96 0.72 16.85
N ASN A 12 -20.19 -0.37 17.55
CA ASN A 12 -19.81 -1.74 17.15
C ASN A 12 -20.47 -2.23 15.84
N THR A 13 -21.17 -1.36 15.13
CA THR A 13 -21.92 -1.63 13.90
C THR A 13 -21.26 -1.06 12.65
N VAL A 14 -20.21 -0.23 12.79
CA VAL A 14 -19.54 0.40 11.64
C VAL A 14 -18.51 -0.56 11.04
N GLY A 15 -18.61 -0.83 9.75
CA GLY A 15 -17.66 -1.68 9.03
C GLY A 15 -16.25 -1.10 9.01
N SER A 16 -15.24 -1.97 8.99
CA SER A 16 -13.83 -1.54 9.02
C SER A 16 -13.46 -0.67 7.80
N GLY A 17 -14.10 -0.87 6.65
CA GLY A 17 -13.95 -0.05 5.47
C GLY A 17 -14.47 1.37 5.68
N GLN A 18 -15.63 1.53 6.33
CA GLN A 18 -16.21 2.85 6.64
C GLN A 18 -15.31 3.64 7.59
N VAL A 19 -14.77 2.99 8.63
CA VAL A 19 -13.85 3.62 9.59
C VAL A 19 -12.60 4.14 8.89
N LEU A 20 -12.01 3.34 8.01
CA LEU A 20 -10.85 3.76 7.24
C LEU A 20 -11.18 4.92 6.29
N ALA A 21 -12.33 4.88 5.62
CA ALA A 21 -12.76 5.94 4.72
C ALA A 21 -12.96 7.28 5.46
N GLN A 22 -13.58 7.26 6.65
CA GLN A 22 -13.73 8.43 7.51
C GLN A 22 -12.37 8.98 7.96
N PHE A 23 -11.45 8.10 8.34
CA PHE A 23 -10.08 8.49 8.69
C PHE A 23 -9.39 9.23 7.52
N HIS A 24 -9.51 8.69 6.30
CA HIS A 24 -8.95 9.33 5.12
C HIS A 24 -9.65 10.65 4.75
N GLN A 25 -10.96 10.79 4.96
CA GLN A 25 -11.66 12.05 4.76
C GLN A 25 -11.15 13.14 5.70
N ILE A 26 -10.97 12.80 6.96
CA ILE A 26 -10.43 13.74 7.96
C ILE A 26 -8.98 14.06 7.61
N GLY A 27 -8.16 13.05 7.29
CA GLY A 27 -6.76 13.22 6.92
C GLY A 27 -6.53 14.10 5.68
N ALA A 28 -7.47 14.08 4.73
CA ALA A 28 -7.41 14.93 3.53
C ALA A 28 -7.69 16.41 3.79
N GLN A 29 -8.34 16.76 4.91
CA GLN A 29 -8.66 18.13 5.27
C GLN A 29 -7.49 18.90 5.91
N TYR A 30 -6.42 18.20 6.30
CA TYR A 30 -5.24 18.83 6.86
C TYR A 30 -4.45 19.54 5.75
N SER A 31 -4.52 20.88 5.75
CA SER A 31 -3.81 21.75 4.81
C SER A 31 -2.36 22.08 5.21
N PHE A 32 -1.87 21.53 6.32
CA PHE A 32 -0.50 21.71 6.76
C PHE A 32 0.43 20.70 6.10
N GLU A 33 1.66 21.10 5.79
CA GLU A 33 2.71 20.15 5.48
C GLU A 33 2.77 19.11 6.60
N PRO A 34 2.46 17.84 6.31
CA PRO A 34 2.43 16.86 7.36
C PRO A 34 3.84 16.67 7.91
N GLN A 35 3.99 16.71 9.24
CA GLN A 35 5.23 16.34 9.94
C GLN A 35 5.52 14.84 9.81
N VAL A 36 5.09 14.23 8.72
CA VAL A 36 5.23 12.81 8.40
C VAL A 36 5.88 12.67 7.02
N ILE A 37 6.50 11.53 6.77
CA ILE A 37 7.11 11.21 5.48
C ILE A 37 6.01 11.21 4.40
N SER A 38 6.26 11.90 3.27
CA SER A 38 5.36 11.92 2.12
C SER A 38 5.87 11.00 1.02
N SER A 39 5.04 10.05 0.60
CA SER A 39 5.26 9.23 -0.59
C SER A 39 4.23 9.45 -1.69
N TYR A 40 3.34 10.41 -1.51
CA TYR A 40 2.34 10.77 -2.51
C TYR A 40 2.98 11.11 -3.86
N GLY A 41 2.54 10.44 -4.91
CA GLY A 41 3.06 10.59 -6.26
C GLY A 41 4.45 9.99 -6.53
N LYS A 42 5.08 9.35 -5.54
CA LYS A 42 6.47 8.84 -5.65
C LYS A 42 6.56 7.32 -5.85
N TRP A 43 5.45 6.61 -5.95
CA TRP A 43 5.45 5.13 -6.01
C TRP A 43 6.30 4.59 -7.15
N GLY A 44 6.16 5.13 -8.36
CA GLY A 44 6.91 4.65 -9.51
C GLY A 44 8.41 4.70 -9.27
N ASN A 45 8.94 5.82 -8.78
CA ASN A 45 10.36 5.96 -8.48
C ASN A 45 10.79 4.98 -7.40
N HIS A 46 10.04 4.87 -6.29
CA HIS A 46 10.35 3.93 -5.21
C HIS A 46 10.32 2.47 -5.67
N TRP A 47 9.43 2.12 -6.59
CA TRP A 47 9.36 0.77 -7.13
C TRP A 47 10.54 0.46 -8.05
N ILE A 48 10.92 1.40 -8.92
CA ILE A 48 12.09 1.28 -9.79
C ILE A 48 13.36 1.15 -8.94
N ASP A 49 13.55 2.03 -7.96
CA ASP A 49 14.73 2.00 -7.09
C ASP A 49 14.82 0.67 -6.33
N LYS A 50 13.67 0.18 -5.81
CA LYS A 50 13.62 -1.07 -5.06
C LYS A 50 13.90 -2.28 -5.95
N LEU A 51 13.35 -2.33 -7.16
CA LEU A 51 13.61 -3.37 -8.14
C LEU A 51 15.10 -3.40 -8.51
N THR A 52 15.67 -2.26 -8.89
CA THR A 52 17.08 -2.13 -9.28
C THR A 52 18.04 -2.52 -8.15
N ALA A 53 17.73 -2.08 -6.92
CA ALA A 53 18.55 -2.44 -5.76
C ALA A 53 18.49 -3.96 -5.47
N PHE A 54 17.32 -4.55 -5.63
CA PHE A 54 17.13 -5.99 -5.45
C PHE A 54 17.89 -6.81 -6.49
N GLU A 55 17.79 -6.48 -7.78
CA GLU A 55 18.52 -7.15 -8.85
C GLU A 55 20.02 -7.11 -8.62
N ARG A 56 20.55 -5.92 -8.31
CA ARG A 56 21.98 -5.73 -8.05
C ARG A 56 22.46 -6.59 -6.88
N LYS A 57 21.69 -6.58 -5.77
CA LYS A 57 22.05 -7.35 -4.59
C LYS A 57 22.05 -8.84 -4.87
N LEU A 58 21.00 -9.34 -5.53
CA LEU A 58 20.88 -10.76 -5.82
C LEU A 58 21.99 -11.25 -6.75
N LEU A 59 22.36 -10.46 -7.78
CA LEU A 59 23.47 -10.80 -8.66
C LEU A 59 24.79 -10.90 -7.89
N ASN A 60 25.05 -9.94 -6.99
CA ASN A 60 26.26 -9.98 -6.17
C ASN A 60 26.27 -11.18 -5.21
N ASP A 61 25.16 -11.39 -4.47
CA ASP A 61 25.06 -12.49 -3.50
C ASP A 61 25.15 -13.86 -4.17
N SER A 62 24.64 -14.03 -5.39
CA SER A 62 24.72 -15.29 -6.14
C SER A 62 26.13 -15.58 -6.65
N GLN A 63 26.91 -14.56 -6.95
CA GLN A 63 28.30 -14.68 -7.38
C GLN A 63 29.26 -14.98 -6.20
N GLU A 64 29.05 -14.24 -5.08
CA GLU A 64 29.95 -14.35 -3.92
C GLU A 64 29.63 -15.58 -3.05
N HIS A 65 28.35 -15.91 -2.92
CA HIS A 65 27.84 -16.99 -2.05
C HIS A 65 26.84 -17.88 -2.73
N PRO A 66 27.27 -18.72 -3.70
CA PRO A 66 26.36 -19.64 -4.37
C PRO A 66 25.78 -20.66 -3.38
N ASN A 67 24.47 -20.70 -3.25
CA ASN A 67 23.74 -21.63 -2.40
C ASN A 67 22.36 -21.96 -3.04
N PRO A 68 21.73 -23.08 -2.65
CA PRO A 68 20.45 -23.51 -3.25
C PRO A 68 19.32 -22.47 -3.10
N TYR A 69 19.36 -21.64 -2.05
CA TYR A 69 18.37 -20.61 -1.82
C TYR A 69 18.53 -19.46 -2.84
N ASN A 70 19.78 -18.98 -3.06
CA ASN A 70 20.05 -17.95 -4.06
C ASN A 70 19.71 -18.45 -5.46
N GLN A 71 19.97 -19.74 -5.75
CA GLN A 71 19.59 -20.34 -7.02
C GLN A 71 18.06 -20.33 -7.23
N LEU A 72 17.28 -20.75 -6.23
CA LEU A 72 15.83 -20.73 -6.31
C LEU A 72 15.28 -19.31 -6.57
N ILE A 73 15.89 -18.30 -5.94
CA ILE A 73 15.49 -16.92 -6.17
C ILE A 73 15.84 -16.46 -7.58
N MET A 74 17.01 -16.80 -8.07
CA MET A 74 17.41 -16.50 -9.45
C MET A 74 16.45 -17.13 -10.47
N ASP A 75 15.97 -18.34 -10.21
CA ASP A 75 15.00 -19.04 -11.06
C ASP A 75 13.63 -18.34 -11.09
N CYS A 76 13.22 -17.72 -9.96
CA CYS A 76 11.97 -16.98 -9.86
C CYS A 76 12.10 -15.51 -10.30
N LEU A 77 13.31 -14.97 -10.40
CA LEU A 77 13.57 -13.57 -10.63
C LEU A 77 12.91 -13.00 -11.89
N PRO A 78 12.97 -13.65 -13.07
CA PRO A 78 12.36 -13.12 -14.28
C PRO A 78 10.85 -12.89 -14.14
N TYR A 79 10.16 -13.75 -13.40
CA TYR A 79 8.73 -13.61 -13.11
C TYR A 79 8.45 -12.35 -12.26
N PHE A 80 9.22 -12.14 -11.18
CA PHE A 80 9.01 -10.99 -10.29
C PHE A 80 9.44 -9.68 -10.94
N ILE A 81 10.48 -9.68 -11.78
CA ILE A 81 10.85 -8.51 -12.60
C ILE A 81 9.70 -8.16 -13.54
N GLY A 82 9.22 -9.12 -14.32
CA GLY A 82 8.14 -8.89 -15.29
C GLY A 82 6.86 -8.35 -14.65
N ILE A 83 6.44 -8.90 -13.51
CA ILE A 83 5.29 -8.37 -12.77
C ILE A 83 5.55 -6.95 -12.26
N SER A 84 6.76 -6.67 -11.78
CA SER A 84 7.11 -5.34 -11.26
C SER A 84 7.14 -4.29 -12.37
N GLU A 85 7.73 -4.62 -13.52
CA GLU A 85 7.74 -3.76 -14.70
C GLU A 85 6.33 -3.48 -15.21
N ASN A 86 5.47 -4.50 -15.28
CA ASN A 86 4.07 -4.32 -15.65
C ASN A 86 3.32 -3.41 -14.66
N ALA A 87 3.56 -3.56 -13.36
CA ALA A 87 2.97 -2.69 -12.35
C ALA A 87 3.44 -1.23 -12.49
N ILE A 88 4.74 -1.03 -12.73
CA ILE A 88 5.35 0.29 -12.93
C ILE A 88 4.79 0.94 -14.19
N GLN A 89 4.75 0.21 -15.30
CA GLN A 89 4.20 0.69 -16.55
C GLN A 89 2.74 1.10 -16.42
N TYR A 90 1.91 0.22 -15.85
CA TYR A 90 0.48 0.51 -15.64
C TYR A 90 0.25 1.72 -14.73
N PHE A 91 1.07 1.87 -13.69
CA PHE A 91 1.05 3.05 -12.83
C PHE A 91 1.38 4.32 -13.62
N GLN A 92 2.45 4.31 -14.44
CA GLN A 92 2.85 5.46 -15.25
C GLN A 92 1.78 5.83 -16.28
N GLU A 93 1.21 4.85 -16.98
CA GLU A 93 0.10 5.08 -17.93
C GLU A 93 -1.11 5.72 -17.23
N SER A 94 -1.43 5.27 -16.00
CA SER A 94 -2.51 5.84 -15.20
C SER A 94 -2.28 7.31 -14.85
N LEU A 95 -1.03 7.71 -14.60
CA LEU A 95 -0.68 9.12 -14.36
C LEU A 95 -0.83 9.99 -15.63
N TYR A 96 -0.55 9.44 -16.81
CA TYR A 96 -0.67 10.20 -18.07
C TYR A 96 -2.11 10.50 -18.47
N GLU A 97 -3.06 9.65 -18.08
CA GLU A 97 -4.47 9.84 -18.41
C GLU A 97 -5.14 11.02 -17.70
N LYS A 98 -4.51 11.58 -16.68
CA LYS A 98 -4.93 12.79 -15.93
C LYS A 98 -6.41 12.80 -15.51
N ARG A 99 -6.95 11.67 -15.12
CA ARG A 99 -8.34 11.53 -14.66
C ARG A 99 -8.45 11.64 -13.14
N TYR A 100 -7.86 12.71 -12.60
CA TYR A 100 -7.93 12.98 -11.17
C TYR A 100 -9.30 13.52 -10.77
N ASP A 101 -9.79 13.05 -9.65
CA ASP A 101 -10.97 13.57 -8.97
C ASP A 101 -10.56 14.15 -7.61
N PHE A 102 -11.47 14.88 -6.97
CA PHE A 102 -11.26 15.41 -5.61
C PHE A 102 -10.93 14.30 -4.59
N VAL A 103 -11.49 13.11 -4.77
CA VAL A 103 -11.22 11.94 -3.91
C VAL A 103 -9.80 11.38 -4.06
N ASP A 104 -9.06 11.77 -5.10
CA ASP A 104 -7.67 11.34 -5.32
C ASP A 104 -6.67 12.21 -4.56
N GLN A 105 -7.14 13.21 -3.82
CA GLN A 105 -6.30 14.00 -2.95
C GLN A 105 -5.60 13.10 -1.92
N GLY A 106 -4.32 13.39 -1.67
CA GLY A 106 -3.55 12.72 -0.63
C GLY A 106 -4.16 12.89 0.75
N SER A 107 -3.91 11.94 1.61
CA SER A 107 -4.40 11.91 2.98
C SER A 107 -3.34 11.37 3.93
N ILE A 108 -3.60 11.46 5.22
CA ILE A 108 -2.85 10.70 6.21
C ILE A 108 -3.22 9.21 6.03
N THR A 109 -2.20 8.38 5.86
CA THR A 109 -2.29 6.93 5.67
C THR A 109 -1.33 6.23 6.62
N PHE A 110 -1.34 4.90 6.63
CA PHE A 110 -0.42 4.11 7.43
C PHE A 110 0.79 3.64 6.60
N HIS A 111 1.94 3.44 7.25
CA HIS A 111 3.05 2.73 6.63
C HIS A 111 2.67 1.31 6.27
N ARG A 112 1.94 0.64 7.18
CA ARG A 112 1.36 -0.70 7.03
C ARG A 112 0.01 -0.72 7.74
N TYR A 113 -1.08 -0.82 6.97
CA TYR A 113 -2.43 -0.88 7.52
C TYR A 113 -2.85 -2.33 7.80
N HIS A 114 -3.12 -2.64 9.08
CA HIS A 114 -3.59 -3.93 9.57
C HIS A 114 -4.74 -3.73 10.56
N ASP A 115 -5.80 -3.06 10.15
CA ASP A 115 -6.89 -2.67 11.06
C ASP A 115 -6.41 -1.83 12.28
N ASN A 116 -5.36 -1.04 12.10
CA ASN A 116 -4.74 -0.22 13.17
C ASN A 116 -5.74 0.72 13.85
N LEU A 117 -6.82 1.11 13.16
CA LEU A 117 -7.87 1.97 13.69
C LEU A 117 -8.76 1.28 14.75
N LYS A 118 -8.67 -0.04 14.89
CA LYS A 118 -9.29 -0.79 16.01
C LYS A 118 -8.50 -0.63 17.31
N GLN A 119 -7.25 -0.17 17.24
CA GLN A 119 -6.42 0.10 18.40
C GLN A 119 -6.82 1.45 19.03
N GLN A 120 -6.67 1.58 20.35
CA GLN A 120 -6.97 2.83 21.05
C GLN A 120 -5.96 3.93 20.77
N VAL A 121 -4.79 3.58 20.29
CA VAL A 121 -3.64 4.46 20.12
C VAL A 121 -2.97 4.18 18.79
N VAL A 122 -2.72 5.23 18.02
CA VAL A 122 -1.88 5.21 16.82
C VAL A 122 -0.67 6.09 17.05
N TRP A 123 0.51 5.56 16.74
CA TRP A 123 1.75 6.32 16.83
C TRP A 123 1.96 7.16 15.58
N LEU A 124 2.48 8.37 15.73
CA LEU A 124 2.78 9.24 14.58
C LEU A 124 3.80 8.62 13.62
N SER A 125 4.71 7.79 14.14
CA SER A 125 5.68 7.01 13.37
C SER A 125 5.04 5.99 12.41
N ASP A 126 3.81 5.58 12.68
CA ASP A 126 3.09 4.61 11.86
C ASP A 126 2.35 5.27 10.70
N LEU A 127 2.33 6.61 10.70
CA LEU A 127 1.61 7.41 9.73
C LEU A 127 2.54 8.00 8.65
N MET A 128 1.97 8.22 7.48
CA MET A 128 2.60 8.92 6.37
C MET A 128 1.56 9.66 5.55
N TYR A 129 2.00 10.56 4.68
CA TYR A 129 1.13 11.22 3.72
C TYR A 129 1.21 10.50 2.37
N ASP A 130 0.11 9.94 1.91
CA ASP A 130 0.06 9.21 0.64
C ASP A 130 -1.36 9.19 0.06
N HIS A 131 -1.53 8.54 -1.09
CA HIS A 131 -2.84 8.24 -1.65
C HIS A 131 -3.57 7.21 -0.78
N PRO A 132 -4.86 7.42 -0.43
CA PRO A 132 -5.66 6.52 0.42
C PRO A 132 -5.65 5.05 0.00
N VAL A 133 -5.57 4.79 -1.28
CA VAL A 133 -5.50 3.45 -1.88
C VAL A 133 -4.34 2.62 -1.33
N ARG A 134 -3.30 3.26 -0.76
CA ARG A 134 -2.21 2.58 -0.08
C ARG A 134 -2.72 1.63 1.00
N ASP A 135 -3.56 2.14 1.89
CA ASP A 135 -4.07 1.38 3.03
C ASP A 135 -5.06 0.31 2.59
N ILE A 136 -5.87 0.60 1.58
CA ILE A 136 -6.78 -0.38 0.98
C ILE A 136 -5.99 -1.56 0.41
N ALA A 137 -4.92 -1.29 -0.34
CA ALA A 137 -4.07 -2.34 -0.90
C ALA A 137 -3.38 -3.19 0.19
N GLU A 138 -2.90 -2.56 1.27
CA GLU A 138 -2.29 -3.28 2.38
C GLU A 138 -3.32 -4.16 3.10
N TYR A 139 -4.52 -3.65 3.36
CA TYR A 139 -5.61 -4.44 3.94
C TYR A 139 -5.94 -5.68 3.11
N ILE A 140 -6.14 -5.49 1.80
CA ILE A 140 -6.45 -6.61 0.88
C ILE A 140 -5.34 -7.66 0.91
N ARG A 141 -4.07 -7.24 0.84
CA ARG A 141 -2.94 -8.18 0.88
C ARG A 141 -2.89 -8.99 2.16
N VAL A 142 -3.09 -8.33 3.30
CA VAL A 142 -3.10 -9.01 4.60
C VAL A 142 -4.22 -10.03 4.64
N LYS A 143 -5.43 -9.67 4.22
CA LYS A 143 -6.56 -10.59 4.19
C LYS A 143 -6.36 -11.78 3.26
N LEU A 144 -5.73 -11.57 2.11
CA LEU A 144 -5.39 -12.66 1.19
C LEU A 144 -4.33 -13.61 1.77
N LEU A 145 -3.40 -13.11 2.59
CA LEU A 145 -2.35 -13.92 3.21
C LEU A 145 -2.84 -14.67 4.46
N GLU A 146 -3.70 -14.05 5.27
CA GLU A 146 -4.21 -14.65 6.51
C GLU A 146 -5.29 -15.70 6.23
N ALA A 147 -6.30 -15.34 5.48
CA ALA A 147 -7.41 -16.20 5.10
C ALA A 147 -8.05 -15.64 3.82
N PRO A 148 -7.78 -16.20 2.64
CA PRO A 148 -8.32 -15.69 1.39
C PRO A 148 -9.84 -15.84 1.35
N ASN A 149 -10.55 -14.79 1.75
CA ASN A 149 -12.00 -14.68 1.71
C ASN A 149 -12.38 -13.44 0.91
N LEU A 150 -12.78 -13.65 -0.34
CA LEU A 150 -13.14 -12.58 -1.25
C LEU A 150 -14.39 -11.81 -0.78
N ASP A 151 -15.36 -12.47 -0.16
CA ASP A 151 -16.57 -11.80 0.32
C ASP A 151 -16.24 -10.75 1.38
N SER A 152 -15.31 -11.06 2.30
CA SER A 152 -14.86 -10.10 3.32
C SER A 152 -14.12 -8.90 2.72
N ILE A 153 -13.36 -9.11 1.64
CA ILE A 153 -12.66 -8.05 0.92
C ILE A 153 -13.66 -7.17 0.16
N LEU A 154 -14.63 -7.78 -0.52
CA LEU A 154 -15.69 -7.07 -1.23
C LEU A 154 -16.54 -6.23 -0.29
N LEU A 155 -16.92 -6.80 0.86
CA LEU A 155 -17.67 -6.07 1.89
C LEU A 155 -16.87 -4.87 2.40
N PHE A 156 -15.59 -5.05 2.69
CA PHE A 156 -14.70 -3.94 3.10
C PHE A 156 -14.64 -2.83 2.05
N LEU A 157 -14.53 -3.19 0.76
CA LEU A 157 -14.50 -2.21 -0.33
C LEU A 157 -15.84 -1.49 -0.47
N GLN A 158 -16.97 -2.19 -0.38
CA GLN A 158 -18.31 -1.59 -0.40
C GLN A 158 -18.50 -0.63 0.78
N ASP A 159 -18.08 -1.03 1.98
CA ASP A 159 -18.09 -0.19 3.17
C ASP A 159 -17.27 1.08 2.96
N TYR A 160 -16.06 0.94 2.41
CA TYR A 160 -15.19 2.08 2.11
C TYR A 160 -15.84 3.04 1.12
N GLU A 161 -16.32 2.50 -0.02
CA GLU A 161 -16.94 3.29 -1.09
C GLU A 161 -18.25 3.98 -0.66
N SER A 162 -18.96 3.42 0.30
CA SER A 162 -20.18 4.05 0.85
C SER A 162 -19.90 5.41 1.51
N VAL A 163 -18.68 5.66 1.96
CA VAL A 163 -18.25 6.89 2.63
C VAL A 163 -17.33 7.73 1.73
N ARG A 164 -16.37 7.08 1.07
CA ARG A 164 -15.41 7.73 0.17
C ARG A 164 -15.30 6.93 -1.13
N PRO A 165 -16.07 7.27 -2.16
CA PRO A 165 -16.03 6.60 -3.45
C PRO A 165 -14.62 6.62 -4.05
N LEU A 166 -14.25 5.55 -4.73
CA LEU A 166 -12.99 5.45 -5.46
C LEU A 166 -13.20 5.93 -6.91
N SER A 167 -12.39 6.88 -7.36
CA SER A 167 -12.35 7.30 -8.75
C SER A 167 -11.78 6.20 -9.66
N VAL A 168 -11.92 6.37 -10.97
CA VAL A 168 -11.26 5.49 -11.95
C VAL A 168 -9.75 5.48 -11.72
N PHE A 169 -9.17 6.65 -11.40
CA PHE A 169 -7.75 6.76 -11.09
C PHE A 169 -7.38 5.99 -9.81
N SER A 170 -8.16 6.13 -8.74
CA SER A 170 -7.99 5.37 -7.50
C SER A 170 -8.02 3.85 -7.74
N TRP A 171 -8.96 3.34 -8.54
CA TRP A 171 -9.04 1.92 -8.89
C TRP A 171 -7.81 1.45 -9.67
N ARG A 172 -7.31 2.26 -10.59
CA ARG A 172 -6.08 1.96 -11.33
C ARG A 172 -4.86 1.92 -10.43
N LEU A 173 -4.75 2.88 -9.51
CA LEU A 173 -3.69 2.88 -8.50
C LEU A 173 -3.76 1.66 -7.59
N LEU A 174 -4.96 1.25 -7.17
CA LEU A 174 -5.17 0.05 -6.37
C LEU A 174 -4.66 -1.19 -7.12
N TYR A 175 -5.05 -1.33 -8.38
CA TYR A 175 -4.60 -2.44 -9.22
C TYR A 175 -3.08 -2.47 -9.37
N ALA A 176 -2.47 -1.35 -9.77
CA ALA A 176 -1.01 -1.24 -9.92
C ALA A 176 -0.28 -1.62 -8.63
N ARG A 177 -0.81 -1.12 -7.49
CA ARG A 177 -0.21 -1.39 -6.19
C ARG A 177 -0.37 -2.85 -5.76
N LEU A 178 -1.50 -3.49 -6.04
CA LEU A 178 -1.69 -4.93 -5.75
C LEU A 178 -0.83 -5.81 -6.65
N LEU A 179 -0.61 -5.39 -7.89
CA LEU A 179 0.23 -6.10 -8.85
C LEU A 179 1.72 -6.05 -8.45
N TYR A 180 2.21 -4.90 -7.92
CA TYR A 180 3.61 -4.77 -7.51
C TYR A 180 3.93 -5.66 -6.32
N PRO A 181 4.88 -6.61 -6.40
CA PRO A 181 5.11 -7.64 -5.38
C PRO A 181 5.94 -7.13 -4.19
N ILE A 182 5.48 -6.10 -3.49
CA ILE A 182 6.21 -5.42 -2.41
C ILE A 182 6.66 -6.37 -1.30
N HIS A 183 5.83 -7.34 -0.93
CA HIS A 183 6.15 -8.29 0.14
C HIS A 183 7.28 -9.24 -0.23
N PHE A 184 7.41 -9.58 -1.51
CA PHE A 184 8.55 -10.34 -2.01
C PHE A 184 9.85 -9.58 -1.75
N TYR A 185 9.93 -8.31 -2.15
CA TYR A 185 11.13 -7.49 -1.93
C TYR A 185 11.40 -7.22 -0.45
N ASP A 186 10.37 -6.97 0.35
CA ASP A 186 10.52 -6.72 1.78
C ASP A 186 11.00 -7.96 2.55
N PHE A 187 10.62 -9.15 2.11
CA PHE A 187 11.10 -10.40 2.69
C PHE A 187 12.62 -10.54 2.53
N PHE A 188 13.15 -10.21 1.36
CA PHE A 188 14.60 -10.25 1.12
C PHE A 188 15.36 -9.12 1.79
N ALA A 189 14.77 -7.95 1.93
CA ALA A 189 15.41 -6.84 2.61
C ALA A 189 15.61 -7.09 4.12
N LYS A 190 14.79 -7.93 4.75
CA LYS A 190 14.86 -8.25 6.18
C LYS A 190 15.86 -9.36 6.54
N LYS A 191 16.34 -10.13 5.58
CA LYS A 191 17.20 -11.30 5.84
C LYS A 191 18.69 -10.97 5.95
N ASN A 192 19.05 -9.68 5.92
CA ASN A 192 20.42 -9.21 6.04
C ASN A 192 20.48 -8.10 7.10
#